data_4090d099ec751aceefd9b08285351f3b
#
_entry.id   4090d099ec751aceefd9b08285351f3b
#
_cell.length_a   1.000
_cell.length_b   1.000
_cell.length_c   1.000
_cell.angle_alpha   90.00
_cell.angle_beta   90.00
_cell.angle_gamma   90.00
#
_symmetry.space_group_name_H-M   'P 1'
#
loop_
_entity.id
_entity.type
_entity.pdbx_description
1 polymer ?
#
loop_
_entity_poly.entity_id
_entity_poly.type
_entity_poly.pdbx_seq_one_letter_code
_entity_poly.pdbx_strand_id
1 'polypeptide(L)'
;MPRSFKDLGLNARILKSIADVGFTQPSPIQEKAIPAVLEGKDVIAQAQTGTGKTAAFALPIIQNLKNDKSIEALVITPTRELAMQISDEVFKLGKNSRTRTICVYGGQSIKKQCELLERNPQVMIATPGRLLDHLKNKRLKNFSPKVVVLDESDEMLDMGFLDDIEEIFDYLPSEAQILLFSATMPPPIRDLANKILQDPISIHIAPTHVTNTDISQRFYVINEHERNEAIMRLLDKENHTKSIIFMRMKREVDELHQFLSAKGYKSTPLHGDMEQRARRESIQAFKTKRADVLVATDVASRGLDISDVSHVFNYHLPLNTESYIHRIGRTGRAGKKGVAITLVTPLEYKELLRMQKEIGSSIELYEIPNMDEDRLVQALNKVEVDAEVVSLYEQLTEQFEPSQLVLKLLSLQFKSHKIKLEEVLHTRTPTPHASKGKFSKPHGRSSHKNRTRR
;
A
#
# COMPACT_ATOMS: atom_id res chain seq x y z
N MET A 1 23.69 -25.60 7.07
CA MET A 1 23.35 -24.81 8.28
C MET A 1 23.01 -23.39 7.83
N PRO A 2 22.03 -22.71 8.40
CA PRO A 2 21.80 -21.30 8.06
C PRO A 2 23.06 -20.49 8.40
N ARG A 3 23.45 -19.59 7.50
CA ARG A 3 24.62 -18.72 7.71
C ARG A 3 24.37 -17.75 8.86
N SER A 4 25.39 -17.52 9.67
CA SER A 4 25.38 -16.47 10.71
C SER A 4 25.83 -15.13 10.10
N PHE A 5 25.43 -14.02 10.67
CA PHE A 5 25.98 -12.68 10.31
C PHE A 5 27.52 -12.62 10.38
N LYS A 6 28.15 -13.45 11.23
CA LYS A 6 29.61 -13.56 11.33
C LYS A 6 30.25 -14.11 10.05
N ASP A 7 29.49 -14.93 9.31
CA ASP A 7 29.98 -15.58 8.09
C ASP A 7 29.85 -14.71 6.84
N LEU A 8 29.26 -13.49 7.00
CA LEU A 8 28.99 -12.56 5.89
C LEU A 8 30.09 -11.50 5.68
N GLY A 9 31.23 -11.60 6.37
CA GLY A 9 32.34 -10.64 6.21
C GLY A 9 32.16 -9.32 6.99
N LEU A 10 31.19 -9.25 7.90
CA LEU A 10 30.92 -8.06 8.70
C LEU A 10 31.91 -7.95 9.87
N ASN A 11 32.39 -6.72 10.14
CA ASN A 11 33.33 -6.44 11.22
C ASN A 11 32.64 -6.42 12.60
N ALA A 12 33.45 -6.44 13.67
CA ALA A 12 32.95 -6.49 15.04
C ALA A 12 32.03 -5.31 15.43
N ARG A 13 32.24 -4.11 14.86
CA ARG A 13 31.36 -2.95 15.13
C ARG A 13 29.97 -3.14 14.57
N ILE A 14 29.89 -3.65 13.34
CA ILE A 14 28.61 -3.94 12.67
C ILE A 14 27.90 -5.11 13.35
N LEU A 15 28.63 -6.18 13.71
CA LEU A 15 28.07 -7.32 14.46
C LEU A 15 27.48 -6.87 15.81
N LYS A 16 28.14 -5.91 16.50
CA LYS A 16 27.61 -5.34 17.71
C LYS A 16 26.30 -4.56 17.44
N SER A 17 26.26 -3.74 16.39
CA SER A 17 25.03 -3.01 16.00
C SER A 17 23.88 -3.97 15.68
N ILE A 18 24.14 -5.08 14.99
CA ILE A 18 23.18 -6.13 14.69
C ILE A 18 22.59 -6.71 15.98
N ALA A 19 23.45 -7.04 16.95
CA ALA A 19 23.01 -7.54 18.24
C ALA A 19 22.19 -6.50 19.05
N ASP A 20 22.62 -5.23 19.02
CA ASP A 20 21.93 -4.12 19.72
C ASP A 20 20.49 -3.89 19.19
N VAL A 21 20.24 -4.18 17.90
CA VAL A 21 18.88 -4.08 17.29
C VAL A 21 18.10 -5.39 17.36
N GLY A 22 18.68 -6.48 17.90
CA GLY A 22 18.02 -7.75 18.14
C GLY A 22 17.95 -8.68 16.93
N PHE A 23 18.76 -8.48 15.90
CA PHE A 23 18.82 -9.41 14.77
C PHE A 23 19.62 -10.66 15.17
N THR A 24 19.01 -11.82 15.03
CA THR A 24 19.61 -13.10 15.42
C THR A 24 20.20 -13.87 14.25
N GLN A 25 19.53 -13.87 13.10
CA GLN A 25 19.91 -14.55 11.89
C GLN A 25 19.70 -13.67 10.66
N PRO A 26 20.56 -13.75 9.64
CA PRO A 26 20.36 -13.03 8.39
C PRO A 26 19.18 -13.61 7.62
N SER A 27 18.44 -12.73 6.96
CA SER A 27 17.41 -13.13 6.01
C SER A 27 18.05 -13.60 4.68
N PRO A 28 17.32 -14.35 3.83
CA PRO A 28 17.84 -14.83 2.56
C PRO A 28 18.41 -13.75 1.63
N ILE A 29 17.82 -12.54 1.64
CA ILE A 29 18.35 -11.42 0.87
C ILE A 29 19.64 -10.88 1.48
N GLN A 30 19.75 -10.83 2.81
CA GLN A 30 20.96 -10.41 3.51
C GLN A 30 22.13 -11.38 3.30
N GLU A 31 21.86 -12.69 3.35
CA GLU A 31 22.88 -13.72 3.12
C GLU A 31 23.55 -13.60 1.75
N LYS A 32 22.78 -13.21 0.73
CA LYS A 32 23.26 -13.09 -0.65
C LYS A 32 23.82 -11.71 -0.97
N ALA A 33 23.14 -10.64 -0.52
CA ALA A 33 23.50 -9.27 -0.91
C ALA A 33 24.70 -8.72 -0.11
N ILE A 34 24.79 -9.00 1.20
CA ILE A 34 25.86 -8.42 2.03
C ILE A 34 27.25 -8.75 1.49
N PRO A 35 27.61 -10.02 1.18
CA PRO A 35 28.93 -10.33 0.64
C PRO A 35 29.18 -9.66 -0.70
N ALA A 36 28.21 -9.67 -1.63
CA ALA A 36 28.34 -9.05 -2.95
C ALA A 36 28.60 -7.55 -2.86
N VAL A 37 27.88 -6.85 -1.97
CA VAL A 37 28.08 -5.39 -1.75
C VAL A 37 29.44 -5.13 -1.10
N LEU A 38 29.93 -5.96 -0.18
CA LEU A 38 31.27 -5.84 0.41
C LEU A 38 32.40 -6.05 -0.61
N GLU A 39 32.16 -6.90 -1.63
CA GLU A 39 33.08 -7.13 -2.73
C GLU A 39 33.09 -5.99 -3.77
N GLY A 40 32.26 -4.98 -3.61
CA GLY A 40 32.17 -3.85 -4.53
C GLY A 40 31.42 -4.17 -5.84
N LYS A 41 30.62 -5.25 -5.87
CA LYS A 41 29.86 -5.64 -7.05
C LYS A 41 28.55 -4.87 -7.14
N ASP A 42 28.13 -4.56 -8.35
CA ASP A 42 26.77 -4.10 -8.60
C ASP A 42 25.76 -5.22 -8.31
N VAL A 43 24.59 -4.84 -7.83
CA VAL A 43 23.59 -5.84 -7.40
C VAL A 43 22.20 -5.46 -7.94
N ILE A 44 21.52 -6.42 -8.55
CA ILE A 44 20.09 -6.40 -8.80
C ILE A 44 19.44 -7.33 -7.79
N ALA A 45 18.64 -6.81 -6.88
CA ALA A 45 17.99 -7.59 -5.83
C ALA A 45 16.47 -7.52 -5.98
N GLN A 46 15.87 -8.60 -6.46
CA GLN A 46 14.42 -8.74 -6.51
C GLN A 46 13.93 -9.44 -5.25
N ALA A 47 13.26 -8.68 -4.37
CA ALA A 47 12.72 -9.17 -3.12
C ALA A 47 11.55 -8.30 -2.62
N GLN A 48 10.55 -8.93 -2.01
CA GLN A 48 9.38 -8.24 -1.46
C GLN A 48 9.72 -7.28 -0.31
N THR A 49 8.83 -6.34 -0.03
CA THR A 49 8.94 -5.45 1.15
C THR A 49 8.86 -6.28 2.44
N GLY A 50 9.68 -5.93 3.44
CA GLY A 50 9.73 -6.63 4.73
C GLY A 50 10.68 -7.84 4.77
N THR A 51 11.42 -8.13 3.69
CA THR A 51 12.42 -9.22 3.65
C THR A 51 13.77 -8.82 4.28
N GLY A 52 13.92 -7.58 4.71
CA GLY A 52 15.16 -7.06 5.31
C GLY A 52 16.12 -6.42 4.30
N LYS A 53 15.62 -5.90 3.16
CA LYS A 53 16.40 -5.20 2.12
C LYS A 53 17.23 -4.06 2.69
N THR A 54 16.65 -3.23 3.56
CA THR A 54 17.37 -2.07 4.13
C THR A 54 18.65 -2.49 4.84
N ALA A 55 18.60 -3.49 5.71
CA ALA A 55 19.79 -3.99 6.37
C ALA A 55 20.77 -4.68 5.41
N ALA A 56 20.27 -5.29 4.33
CA ALA A 56 21.10 -5.94 3.32
C ALA A 56 22.05 -4.98 2.61
N PHE A 57 21.62 -3.74 2.33
CA PHE A 57 22.52 -2.72 1.78
C PHE A 57 23.15 -1.81 2.86
N ALA A 58 22.43 -1.48 3.94
CA ALA A 58 22.94 -0.54 4.93
C ALA A 58 24.15 -1.07 5.71
N LEU A 59 24.15 -2.36 6.12
CA LEU A 59 25.23 -2.94 6.90
C LEU A 59 26.60 -2.88 6.17
N PRO A 60 26.73 -3.36 4.91
CA PRO A 60 27.99 -3.27 4.18
C PRO A 60 28.36 -1.82 3.84
N ILE A 61 27.41 -0.96 3.52
CA ILE A 61 27.65 0.47 3.28
C ILE A 61 28.28 1.10 4.54
N ILE A 62 27.64 0.96 5.70
CA ILE A 62 28.13 1.52 6.96
C ILE A 62 29.54 1.01 7.30
N GLN A 63 29.83 -0.26 7.01
CA GLN A 63 31.15 -0.83 7.22
C GLN A 63 32.24 -0.15 6.39
N ASN A 64 31.92 0.21 5.13
CA ASN A 64 32.87 0.74 4.16
C ASN A 64 33.02 2.27 4.18
N LEU A 65 32.24 3.00 5.00
CA LEU A 65 32.36 4.45 5.14
C LEU A 65 33.75 4.86 5.65
N LYS A 66 34.41 5.76 4.95
CA LYS A 66 35.76 6.24 5.26
C LYS A 66 35.77 7.49 6.14
N ASN A 67 34.63 8.15 6.27
CA ASN A 67 34.47 9.38 7.06
C ASN A 67 35.31 10.56 6.54
N ASP A 68 35.39 10.69 5.24
CA ASP A 68 36.20 11.71 4.50
C ASP A 68 35.49 13.07 4.37
N LYS A 69 34.47 13.33 5.15
CA LYS A 69 33.64 14.54 5.14
C LYS A 69 32.84 14.75 3.83
N SER A 70 32.69 13.73 3.03
CA SER A 70 31.86 13.72 1.84
C SER A 70 30.58 12.89 2.04
N ILE A 71 29.62 13.04 1.13
CA ILE A 71 28.50 12.12 0.99
C ILE A 71 29.04 10.90 0.25
N GLU A 72 29.30 9.82 1.01
CA GLU A 72 29.90 8.59 0.51
C GLU A 72 28.89 7.60 -0.02
N ALA A 73 27.64 7.66 0.47
CA ALA A 73 26.54 6.80 0.03
C ALA A 73 25.27 7.60 -0.22
N LEU A 74 24.57 7.25 -1.31
CA LEU A 74 23.29 7.81 -1.70
C LEU A 74 22.26 6.69 -1.76
N VAL A 75 21.10 6.89 -1.13
CA VAL A 75 19.93 6.01 -1.24
C VAL A 75 18.78 6.81 -1.83
N ILE A 76 18.29 6.39 -3.00
CA ILE A 76 17.17 7.01 -3.69
C ILE A 76 15.93 6.15 -3.43
N THR A 77 14.81 6.78 -3.05
CA THR A 77 13.58 6.12 -2.63
C THR A 77 12.37 6.92 -3.08
N PRO A 78 11.24 6.25 -3.42
CA PRO A 78 10.07 6.92 -4.01
C PRO A 78 9.42 7.95 -3.09
N THR A 79 9.40 7.71 -1.78
CA THR A 79 8.60 8.51 -0.85
C THR A 79 9.42 9.10 0.29
N ARG A 80 8.91 10.23 0.83
CA ARG A 80 9.51 10.92 2.00
C ARG A 80 9.51 10.04 3.23
N GLU A 81 8.46 9.28 3.39
CA GLU A 81 8.24 8.40 4.54
C GLU A 81 9.24 7.25 4.53
N LEU A 82 9.45 6.62 3.37
CA LEU A 82 10.47 5.58 3.20
C LEU A 82 11.87 6.16 3.41
N ALA A 83 12.15 7.37 2.90
CA ALA A 83 13.42 8.04 3.15
C ALA A 83 13.69 8.23 4.65
N MET A 84 12.69 8.66 5.41
CA MET A 84 12.82 8.81 6.86
C MET A 84 13.02 7.46 7.57
N GLN A 85 12.28 6.42 7.17
CA GLN A 85 12.42 5.07 7.73
C GLN A 85 13.82 4.51 7.50
N ILE A 86 14.31 4.57 6.24
CA ILE A 86 15.66 4.11 5.91
C ILE A 86 16.70 4.90 6.71
N SER A 87 16.53 6.22 6.84
CA SER A 87 17.43 7.04 7.63
C SER A 87 17.48 6.63 9.10
N ASP A 88 16.33 6.38 9.70
CA ASP A 88 16.22 5.91 11.08
C ASP A 88 16.85 4.53 11.26
N GLU A 89 16.68 3.63 10.29
CA GLU A 89 17.29 2.30 10.32
C GLU A 89 18.80 2.37 10.15
N VAL A 90 19.29 3.13 9.16
CA VAL A 90 20.73 3.38 8.97
C VAL A 90 21.36 4.03 10.20
N PHE A 91 20.67 4.98 10.84
CA PHE A 91 21.13 5.61 12.06
C PHE A 91 21.26 4.60 13.21
N LYS A 92 20.25 3.73 13.40
CA LYS A 92 20.28 2.66 14.43
C LYS A 92 21.41 1.68 14.17
N LEU A 93 21.53 1.17 12.94
CA LEU A 93 22.57 0.24 12.54
C LEU A 93 23.97 0.87 12.57
N GLY A 94 24.07 2.17 12.28
CA GLY A 94 25.32 2.92 12.27
C GLY A 94 25.76 3.50 13.61
N LYS A 95 25.01 3.27 14.70
CA LYS A 95 25.26 3.87 16.02
C LYS A 95 26.69 3.61 16.53
N ASN A 96 27.15 2.37 16.45
CA ASN A 96 28.48 1.98 16.88
C ASN A 96 29.60 2.48 15.93
N SER A 97 29.26 2.87 14.70
CA SER A 97 30.16 3.45 13.70
C SER A 97 30.08 4.98 13.63
N ARG A 98 29.24 5.63 14.45
CA ARG A 98 28.98 7.07 14.46
C ARG A 98 28.56 7.61 13.08
N THR A 99 27.77 6.84 12.34
CA THR A 99 27.28 7.20 11.01
C THR A 99 26.32 8.39 11.08
N ARG A 100 26.55 9.39 10.23
CA ARG A 100 25.68 10.55 10.10
C ARG A 100 24.86 10.45 8.83
N THR A 101 23.55 10.58 8.97
CA THR A 101 22.60 10.50 7.88
C THR A 101 21.91 11.84 7.65
N ILE A 102 21.46 12.07 6.42
CA ILE A 102 20.55 13.17 6.08
C ILE A 102 19.44 12.68 5.19
N CYS A 103 18.21 13.17 5.44
CA CYS A 103 17.08 12.99 4.51
C CYS A 103 16.87 14.26 3.68
N VAL A 104 16.77 14.07 2.35
CA VAL A 104 16.56 15.14 1.36
C VAL A 104 15.30 14.85 0.56
N TYR A 105 14.18 15.53 0.89
CA TYR A 105 12.89 15.31 0.26
C TYR A 105 12.05 16.60 0.16
N GLY A 106 11.07 16.59 -0.72
CA GLY A 106 10.19 17.73 -0.95
C GLY A 106 9.29 18.06 0.24
N GLY A 107 8.82 19.33 0.37
CA GLY A 107 7.94 19.77 1.46
C GLY A 107 8.66 20.19 2.74
N GLN A 108 10.00 20.16 2.75
CA GLN A 108 10.82 20.81 3.78
C GLN A 108 11.50 22.07 3.23
N SER A 109 11.87 22.99 4.13
CA SER A 109 12.65 24.18 3.78
C SER A 109 14.00 23.79 3.19
N ILE A 110 14.29 24.28 2.00
CA ILE A 110 15.58 24.09 1.32
C ILE A 110 16.74 24.64 2.18
N LYS A 111 16.55 25.82 2.77
CA LYS A 111 17.55 26.44 3.65
C LYS A 111 17.94 25.51 4.79
N LYS A 112 16.94 24.90 5.46
CA LYS A 112 17.17 23.96 6.54
C LYS A 112 17.91 22.70 6.09
N GLN A 113 17.62 22.21 4.87
CA GLN A 113 18.36 21.08 4.31
C GLN A 113 19.80 21.45 4.02
N CYS A 114 20.07 22.63 3.45
CA CYS A 114 21.45 23.12 3.23
C CYS A 114 22.23 23.24 4.54
N GLU A 115 21.65 23.77 5.62
CA GLU A 115 22.27 23.84 6.94
C GLU A 115 22.64 22.47 7.51
N LEU A 116 21.81 21.45 7.23
CA LEU A 116 22.11 20.07 7.65
C LEU A 116 23.19 19.42 6.79
N LEU A 117 23.25 19.73 5.50
CA LEU A 117 24.28 19.26 4.58
C LEU A 117 25.69 19.77 4.99
N GLU A 118 25.77 20.97 5.56
CA GLU A 118 27.04 21.53 6.07
C GLU A 118 27.64 20.75 7.25
N ARG A 119 26.84 19.86 7.88
CA ARG A 119 27.32 18.98 8.96
C ARG A 119 28.08 17.75 8.44
N ASN A 120 28.38 17.68 7.16
CA ASN A 120 29.08 16.59 6.50
C ASN A 120 28.45 15.21 6.78
N PRO A 121 27.20 14.97 6.39
CA PRO A 121 26.60 13.64 6.46
C PRO A 121 27.33 12.68 5.52
N GLN A 122 27.45 11.42 5.91
CA GLN A 122 28.12 10.38 5.13
C GLN A 122 27.12 9.65 4.24
N VAL A 123 25.89 9.49 4.69
CA VAL A 123 24.82 8.82 3.96
C VAL A 123 23.67 9.79 3.72
N MET A 124 23.34 9.99 2.45
CA MET A 124 22.19 10.75 2.03
C MET A 124 21.06 9.80 1.61
N ILE A 125 19.88 9.99 2.15
CA ILE A 125 18.67 9.32 1.71
C ILE A 125 17.77 10.37 1.07
N ALA A 126 17.35 10.17 -0.18
CA ALA A 126 16.69 11.22 -0.94
C ALA A 126 15.49 10.70 -1.75
N THR A 127 14.51 11.61 -2.01
CA THR A 127 13.53 11.39 -3.07
C THR A 127 14.00 12.07 -4.36
N PRO A 128 13.70 11.47 -5.56
CA PRO A 128 14.27 11.92 -6.83
C PRO A 128 14.16 13.42 -7.08
N GLY A 129 12.97 13.99 -7.14
CA GLY A 129 12.76 15.38 -7.52
C GLY A 129 13.46 16.41 -6.61
N ARG A 130 13.60 16.17 -5.28
CA ARG A 130 14.33 17.08 -4.39
C ARG A 130 15.85 16.90 -4.51
N LEU A 131 16.33 15.69 -4.74
CA LEU A 131 17.73 15.45 -5.00
C LEU A 131 18.15 16.17 -6.28
N LEU A 132 17.39 16.03 -7.34
CA LEU A 132 17.61 16.67 -8.62
C LEU A 132 17.60 18.22 -8.51
N ASP A 133 16.66 18.79 -7.73
CA ASP A 133 16.67 20.24 -7.42
C ASP A 133 17.95 20.68 -6.73
N HIS A 134 18.49 19.91 -5.79
CA HIS A 134 19.78 20.22 -5.16
C HIS A 134 20.96 20.09 -6.12
N LEU A 135 20.98 19.08 -6.99
CA LEU A 135 22.02 18.84 -8.00
C LEU A 135 22.04 19.97 -9.04
N LYS A 136 20.91 20.27 -9.67
CA LYS A 136 20.75 21.34 -10.67
C LYS A 136 21.18 22.72 -10.14
N ASN A 137 20.89 22.99 -8.89
CA ASN A 137 21.25 24.25 -8.23
C ASN A 137 22.62 24.23 -7.55
N LYS A 138 23.45 23.19 -7.77
CA LYS A 138 24.82 23.06 -7.23
C LYS A 138 24.92 23.27 -5.72
N ARG A 139 23.89 22.83 -4.96
CA ARG A 139 23.85 23.01 -3.49
C ARG A 139 24.56 21.90 -2.74
N LEU A 140 24.95 20.81 -3.43
CA LEU A 140 25.66 19.68 -2.83
C LEU A 140 27.18 19.88 -2.97
N LYS A 141 27.77 20.39 -1.93
CA LYS A 141 29.24 20.45 -1.79
C LYS A 141 29.73 19.07 -1.37
N ASN A 142 30.88 18.61 -1.86
CA ASN A 142 31.46 17.30 -1.49
C ASN A 142 30.52 16.11 -1.76
N PHE A 143 29.80 16.14 -2.88
CA PHE A 143 28.94 15.06 -3.32
C PHE A 143 29.70 14.13 -4.27
N SER A 144 30.16 13.01 -3.75
CA SER A 144 30.86 11.97 -4.52
C SER A 144 30.53 10.60 -3.94
N PRO A 145 29.28 10.14 -4.11
CA PRO A 145 28.87 8.86 -3.57
C PRO A 145 29.62 7.71 -4.24
N LYS A 146 30.17 6.83 -3.43
CA LYS A 146 30.86 5.60 -3.85
C LYS A 146 29.88 4.45 -4.04
N VAL A 147 28.74 4.54 -3.37
CA VAL A 147 27.65 3.56 -3.46
C VAL A 147 26.34 4.30 -3.65
N VAL A 148 25.57 3.88 -4.63
CA VAL A 148 24.22 4.40 -4.92
C VAL A 148 23.21 3.26 -4.86
N VAL A 149 22.18 3.44 -4.07
CA VAL A 149 21.08 2.49 -3.91
C VAL A 149 19.81 3.06 -4.51
N LEU A 150 19.16 2.31 -5.37
CA LEU A 150 17.79 2.53 -5.79
C LEU A 150 16.90 1.54 -5.00
N ASP A 151 16.10 2.01 -4.06
CA ASP A 151 15.18 1.15 -3.29
C ASP A 151 13.73 1.39 -3.68
N GLU A 152 12.96 0.31 -3.84
CA GLU A 152 11.60 0.30 -4.40
C GLU A 152 11.55 0.94 -5.80
N SER A 153 12.41 0.45 -6.73
CA SER A 153 12.52 1.02 -8.07
C SER A 153 11.24 0.89 -8.89
N ASP A 154 10.49 -0.18 -8.72
CA ASP A 154 9.17 -0.38 -9.32
C ASP A 154 8.17 0.69 -8.86
N GLU A 155 8.18 1.06 -7.60
CA GLU A 155 7.36 2.13 -7.06
C GLU A 155 7.77 3.52 -7.61
N MET A 156 9.08 3.74 -7.85
CA MET A 156 9.56 4.97 -8.48
C MET A 156 9.08 5.07 -9.93
N LEU A 157 9.01 3.97 -10.66
CA LEU A 157 8.42 3.90 -12.00
C LEU A 157 6.92 4.26 -11.97
N ASP A 158 6.15 3.64 -11.08
CA ASP A 158 4.72 3.91 -10.93
C ASP A 158 4.41 5.36 -10.57
N MET A 159 5.34 6.05 -9.90
CA MET A 159 5.24 7.46 -9.56
C MET A 159 5.76 8.41 -10.66
N GLY A 160 6.27 7.87 -11.76
CA GLY A 160 6.76 8.64 -12.90
C GLY A 160 8.13 9.30 -12.69
N PHE A 161 8.97 8.74 -11.80
CA PHE A 161 10.31 9.29 -11.49
C PHE A 161 11.43 8.72 -12.36
N LEU A 162 11.10 7.95 -13.41
CA LEU A 162 12.14 7.31 -14.22
C LEU A 162 13.08 8.33 -14.87
N ASP A 163 12.53 9.39 -15.50
CA ASP A 163 13.30 10.45 -16.13
C ASP A 163 14.16 11.21 -15.10
N ASP A 164 13.60 11.50 -13.92
CA ASP A 164 14.36 12.14 -12.84
C ASP A 164 15.54 11.28 -12.37
N ILE A 165 15.35 9.95 -12.32
CA ILE A 165 16.42 9.02 -11.95
C ILE A 165 17.51 9.01 -13.03
N GLU A 166 17.16 8.88 -14.29
CA GLU A 166 18.12 8.92 -15.38
C GLU A 166 18.95 10.22 -15.35
N GLU A 167 18.30 11.37 -15.16
CA GLU A 167 18.99 12.65 -15.05
C GLU A 167 19.89 12.74 -13.80
N ILE A 168 19.51 12.13 -12.66
CA ILE A 168 20.36 12.07 -11.46
C ILE A 168 21.66 11.30 -11.77
N PHE A 169 21.59 10.23 -12.55
CA PHE A 169 22.76 9.43 -12.89
C PHE A 169 23.81 10.21 -13.68
N ASP A 170 23.43 11.25 -14.45
CA ASP A 170 24.37 12.15 -15.12
C ASP A 170 25.26 12.96 -14.17
N TYR A 171 24.87 13.08 -12.90
CA TYR A 171 25.64 13.79 -11.85
C TYR A 171 26.46 12.84 -10.96
N LEU A 172 26.37 11.53 -11.14
CA LEU A 172 27.03 10.55 -10.30
C LEU A 172 28.42 10.18 -10.86
N PRO A 173 29.38 9.78 -9.98
CA PRO A 173 30.65 9.23 -10.43
C PRO A 173 30.46 7.93 -11.22
N SER A 174 31.18 7.77 -12.33
CA SER A 174 31.10 6.58 -13.19
C SER A 174 31.54 5.28 -12.49
N GLU A 175 32.38 5.39 -11.46
CA GLU A 175 32.90 4.26 -10.68
C GLU A 175 32.02 3.92 -9.47
N ALA A 176 30.89 4.60 -9.28
CA ALA A 176 30.01 4.33 -8.15
C ALA A 176 29.39 2.92 -8.28
N GLN A 177 29.46 2.14 -7.21
CA GLN A 177 28.76 0.87 -7.09
C GLN A 177 27.26 1.11 -7.08
N ILE A 178 26.49 0.41 -7.91
CA ILE A 178 25.04 0.58 -8.04
C ILE A 178 24.32 -0.63 -7.46
N LEU A 179 23.38 -0.38 -6.57
CA LEU A 179 22.53 -1.41 -5.94
C LEU A 179 21.07 -1.11 -6.26
N LEU A 180 20.42 -1.97 -7.02
CA LEU A 180 19.01 -1.84 -7.39
C LEU A 180 18.18 -2.86 -6.63
N PHE A 181 17.27 -2.37 -5.79
CA PHE A 181 16.31 -3.17 -5.04
C PHE A 181 14.89 -2.89 -5.53
N SER A 182 14.17 -3.94 -5.88
CA SER A 182 12.79 -3.86 -6.38
C SER A 182 11.99 -5.07 -5.96
N ALA A 183 10.67 -4.97 -5.82
CA ALA A 183 9.80 -6.13 -5.63
C ALA A 183 9.52 -6.79 -6.98
N THR A 184 9.35 -6.01 -8.03
CA THR A 184 9.08 -6.45 -9.40
C THR A 184 10.12 -5.89 -10.37
N MET A 185 10.25 -6.53 -11.55
CA MET A 185 11.20 -6.12 -12.59
C MET A 185 10.47 -5.95 -13.94
N PRO A 186 9.56 -4.95 -14.06
CA PRO A 186 8.92 -4.66 -15.32
C PRO A 186 9.93 -4.18 -16.37
N PRO A 187 9.61 -4.24 -17.69
CA PRO A 187 10.54 -3.88 -18.75
C PRO A 187 11.25 -2.54 -18.54
N PRO A 188 10.60 -1.42 -18.18
CA PRO A 188 11.31 -0.14 -17.99
C PRO A 188 12.36 -0.17 -16.87
N ILE A 189 12.11 -0.91 -15.77
CA ILE A 189 13.11 -1.06 -14.69
C ILE A 189 14.26 -1.94 -15.14
N ARG A 190 13.98 -2.96 -15.95
CA ARG A 190 15.02 -3.81 -16.53
C ARG A 190 15.92 -3.03 -17.50
N ASP A 191 15.31 -2.16 -18.32
CA ASP A 191 16.03 -1.30 -19.26
C ASP A 191 16.89 -0.28 -18.50
N LEU A 192 16.36 0.34 -17.46
CA LEU A 192 17.14 1.19 -16.56
C LEU A 192 18.32 0.43 -15.95
N ALA A 193 18.07 -0.76 -15.39
CA ALA A 193 19.11 -1.59 -14.78
C ALA A 193 20.23 -1.91 -15.78
N ASN A 194 19.90 -2.30 -17.01
CA ASN A 194 20.87 -2.56 -18.07
C ASN A 194 21.70 -1.32 -18.47
N LYS A 195 21.12 -0.12 -18.32
CA LYS A 195 21.78 1.16 -18.64
C LYS A 195 22.77 1.59 -17.57
N ILE A 196 22.46 1.37 -16.29
CA ILE A 196 23.18 1.96 -15.17
C ILE A 196 24.10 0.99 -14.39
N LEU A 197 23.86 -0.34 -14.45
CA LEU A 197 24.67 -1.32 -13.74
C LEU A 197 25.73 -1.96 -14.64
N GLN A 198 26.87 -2.32 -14.03
CA GLN A 198 27.99 -2.96 -14.70
C GLN A 198 28.18 -4.37 -14.14
N ASP A 199 27.98 -5.40 -14.97
CA ASP A 199 28.12 -6.82 -14.61
C ASP A 199 27.48 -7.17 -13.24
N PRO A 200 26.18 -6.90 -13.05
CA PRO A 200 25.56 -6.99 -11.73
C PRO A 200 25.32 -8.44 -11.29
N ILE A 201 25.49 -8.69 -10.00
CA ILE A 201 25.00 -9.92 -9.37
C ILE A 201 23.48 -9.86 -9.23
N SER A 202 22.80 -10.76 -9.95
CA SER A 202 21.34 -10.88 -9.86
C SER A 202 20.94 -11.79 -8.69
N ILE A 203 20.23 -11.22 -7.73
CA ILE A 203 19.70 -11.90 -6.56
C ILE A 203 18.18 -11.94 -6.67
N HIS A 204 17.63 -13.10 -6.85
CA HIS A 204 16.19 -13.32 -6.82
C HIS A 204 15.83 -14.07 -5.54
N ILE A 205 15.05 -13.43 -4.69
CA ILE A 205 14.42 -14.07 -3.56
C ILE A 205 12.98 -14.35 -4.00
N ALA A 206 12.73 -15.62 -4.28
CA ALA A 206 11.36 -16.05 -4.55
C ALA A 206 10.46 -15.48 -3.43
N PRO A 207 9.29 -14.95 -3.73
CA PRO A 207 8.35 -14.61 -2.70
C PRO A 207 8.28 -15.82 -1.79
N THR A 208 8.80 -15.72 -0.56
CA THR A 208 8.34 -16.62 0.48
C THR A 208 6.84 -16.44 0.35
N HIS A 209 6.18 -17.46 -0.13
CA HIS A 209 4.76 -17.41 -0.28
C HIS A 209 4.26 -16.69 0.98
N VAL A 210 3.86 -15.39 0.88
CA VAL A 210 2.68 -15.01 1.59
C VAL A 210 1.75 -16.05 1.01
N THR A 211 1.75 -17.20 1.67
CA THR A 211 0.93 -18.30 1.24
C THR A 211 -0.42 -17.65 1.20
N ASN A 212 -1.07 -17.67 0.05
CA ASN A 212 -2.42 -17.17 -0.10
C ASN A 212 -3.34 -17.72 1.01
N THR A 213 -2.85 -18.67 1.78
CA THR A 213 -3.45 -19.28 2.97
C THR A 213 -3.50 -18.39 4.20
N ASP A 214 -2.60 -17.40 4.38
CA ASP A 214 -2.62 -16.50 5.54
C ASP A 214 -3.52 -15.29 5.34
N ILE A 215 -3.93 -14.98 4.09
CA ILE A 215 -4.82 -13.88 3.76
C ILE A 215 -6.11 -14.45 3.16
N SER A 216 -7.21 -14.33 3.90
CA SER A 216 -8.56 -14.59 3.36
C SER A 216 -8.92 -13.46 2.41
N GLN A 217 -9.05 -13.79 1.12
CA GLN A 217 -9.37 -12.81 0.08
C GLN A 217 -10.84 -12.94 -0.33
N ARG A 218 -11.58 -11.85 -0.17
CA ARG A 218 -13.02 -11.81 -0.41
C ARG A 218 -13.38 -10.64 -1.31
N PHE A 219 -14.41 -10.81 -2.11
CA PHE A 219 -14.98 -9.69 -2.85
C PHE A 219 -16.50 -9.63 -2.68
N TYR A 220 -17.03 -8.43 -2.85
CA TYR A 220 -18.45 -8.13 -2.74
C TYR A 220 -18.88 -7.36 -3.99
N VAL A 221 -19.97 -7.80 -4.63
CA VAL A 221 -20.53 -7.09 -5.78
C VAL A 221 -21.56 -6.09 -5.29
N ILE A 222 -21.35 -4.83 -5.64
CA ILE A 222 -22.17 -3.69 -5.17
C ILE A 222 -22.44 -2.71 -6.31
N ASN A 223 -23.42 -1.83 -6.12
CA ASN A 223 -23.59 -0.67 -6.99
C ASN A 223 -22.64 0.45 -6.56
N GLU A 224 -22.24 1.33 -7.49
CA GLU A 224 -21.27 2.40 -7.23
C GLU A 224 -21.68 3.32 -6.07
N HIS A 225 -22.97 3.67 -5.98
CA HIS A 225 -23.50 4.55 -4.94
C HIS A 225 -23.62 3.90 -3.56
N GLU A 226 -23.46 2.59 -3.45
CA GLU A 226 -23.57 1.84 -2.18
C GLU A 226 -22.22 1.63 -1.48
N ARG A 227 -21.09 2.03 -2.10
CA ARG A 227 -19.73 1.75 -1.58
C ARG A 227 -19.54 2.21 -0.13
N ASN A 228 -19.97 3.43 0.22
CA ASN A 228 -19.79 3.95 1.58
C ASN A 228 -20.56 3.14 2.62
N GLU A 229 -21.81 2.78 2.31
CA GLU A 229 -22.61 1.95 3.21
C GLU A 229 -22.08 0.53 3.30
N ALA A 230 -21.61 -0.03 2.18
CA ALA A 230 -21.00 -1.34 2.14
C ALA A 230 -19.75 -1.40 3.05
N ILE A 231 -18.85 -0.40 2.95
CA ILE A 231 -17.69 -0.30 3.84
C ILE A 231 -18.11 -0.23 5.31
N MET A 232 -19.10 0.60 5.63
CA MET A 232 -19.60 0.72 7.00
C MET A 232 -20.10 -0.61 7.54
N ARG A 233 -20.97 -1.31 6.80
CA ARG A 233 -21.51 -2.63 7.19
C ARG A 233 -20.42 -3.69 7.36
N LEU A 234 -19.40 -3.65 6.49
CA LEU A 234 -18.26 -4.57 6.57
C LEU A 234 -17.36 -4.26 7.77
N LEU A 235 -17.06 -2.99 8.04
CA LEU A 235 -16.33 -2.60 9.25
C LEU A 235 -17.04 -3.05 10.51
N ASP A 236 -18.36 -3.02 10.51
CA ASP A 236 -19.18 -3.42 11.64
C ASP A 236 -19.19 -4.94 11.86
N LYS A 237 -19.23 -5.72 10.78
CA LYS A 237 -19.26 -7.18 10.84
C LYS A 237 -17.91 -7.79 11.15
N GLU A 238 -16.86 -7.21 10.56
CA GLU A 238 -15.50 -7.75 10.71
C GLU A 238 -14.91 -7.34 12.07
N ASN A 239 -14.35 -8.30 12.79
CA ASN A 239 -13.64 -8.05 14.06
C ASN A 239 -12.27 -7.41 13.78
N HIS A 240 -12.27 -6.23 13.16
CA HIS A 240 -11.03 -5.55 12.82
C HIS A 240 -10.39 -4.89 14.05
N THR A 241 -9.08 -4.97 14.14
CA THR A 241 -8.29 -4.25 15.16
C THR A 241 -7.64 -3.00 14.59
N LYS A 242 -7.21 -3.09 13.34
CA LYS A 242 -6.70 -2.00 12.50
C LYS A 242 -7.03 -2.32 11.05
N SER A 243 -7.55 -1.36 10.32
CA SER A 243 -7.94 -1.50 8.91
C SER A 243 -7.34 -0.41 8.05
N ILE A 244 -6.97 -0.76 6.81
CA ILE A 244 -6.65 0.22 5.78
C ILE A 244 -7.73 0.12 4.70
N ILE A 245 -8.28 1.26 4.28
CA ILE A 245 -9.19 1.37 3.15
C ILE A 245 -8.46 2.10 2.02
N PHE A 246 -8.20 1.39 0.94
CA PHE A 246 -7.54 1.95 -0.23
C PHE A 246 -8.54 2.59 -1.18
N MET A 247 -8.31 3.86 -1.50
CA MET A 247 -9.11 4.69 -2.38
C MET A 247 -8.34 5.05 -3.65
N ARG A 248 -9.05 5.30 -4.74
CA ARG A 248 -8.42 5.69 -6.00
C ARG A 248 -8.12 7.19 -6.05
N MET A 249 -9.02 8.03 -5.53
CA MET A 249 -8.92 9.48 -5.59
C MET A 249 -8.80 10.12 -4.21
N LYS A 250 -8.04 11.22 -4.13
CA LYS A 250 -7.81 12.00 -2.90
C LYS A 250 -9.11 12.55 -2.32
N ARG A 251 -10.00 13.08 -3.17
CA ARG A 251 -11.29 13.62 -2.77
C ARG A 251 -12.17 12.55 -2.09
N GLU A 252 -12.17 11.34 -2.63
CA GLU A 252 -12.92 10.23 -2.04
C GLU A 252 -12.40 9.84 -0.65
N VAL A 253 -11.08 10.00 -0.41
CA VAL A 253 -10.49 9.78 0.93
C VAL A 253 -11.11 10.70 1.96
N ASP A 254 -11.22 11.99 1.64
CA ASP A 254 -11.82 12.99 2.54
C ASP A 254 -13.30 12.75 2.74
N GLU A 255 -14.05 12.46 1.66
CA GLU A 255 -15.48 12.17 1.69
C GLU A 255 -15.79 10.92 2.54
N LEU A 256 -15.06 9.83 2.36
CA LEU A 256 -15.27 8.61 3.15
C LEU A 256 -14.84 8.82 4.60
N HIS A 257 -13.72 9.52 4.85
CA HIS A 257 -13.31 9.86 6.21
C HIS A 257 -14.38 10.67 6.95
N GLN A 258 -14.93 11.71 6.33
CA GLN A 258 -16.02 12.52 6.91
C GLN A 258 -17.27 11.67 7.18
N PHE A 259 -17.65 10.82 6.22
CA PHE A 259 -18.78 9.91 6.36
C PHE A 259 -18.60 8.95 7.56
N LEU A 260 -17.45 8.30 7.66
CA LEU A 260 -17.14 7.37 8.75
C LEU A 260 -17.07 8.10 10.10
N SER A 261 -16.44 9.28 10.15
CA SER A 261 -16.34 10.09 11.38
C SER A 261 -17.70 10.54 11.88
N ALA A 262 -18.59 10.97 10.97
CA ALA A 262 -19.97 11.35 11.30
C ALA A 262 -20.78 10.15 11.87
N LYS A 263 -20.40 8.92 11.54
CA LYS A 263 -20.99 7.67 12.06
C LYS A 263 -20.28 7.15 13.31
N GLY A 264 -19.29 7.88 13.84
CA GLY A 264 -18.58 7.53 15.09
C GLY A 264 -17.38 6.60 14.94
N TYR A 265 -16.96 6.28 13.71
CA TYR A 265 -15.74 5.49 13.47
C TYR A 265 -14.49 6.33 13.71
N LYS A 266 -13.49 5.74 14.35
CA LYS A 266 -12.17 6.36 14.56
C LYS A 266 -11.32 6.26 13.31
N SER A 267 -11.68 7.02 12.28
CA SER A 267 -10.96 7.05 11.02
C SER A 267 -9.96 8.20 10.93
N THR A 268 -8.96 8.10 10.05
CA THR A 268 -8.02 9.15 9.72
C THR A 268 -7.69 9.11 8.22
N PRO A 269 -7.60 10.26 7.53
CA PRO A 269 -7.31 10.32 6.10
C PRO A 269 -5.81 10.32 5.84
N LEU A 270 -5.40 9.84 4.63
CA LEU A 270 -4.03 9.93 4.16
C LEU A 270 -3.96 10.03 2.64
N HIS A 271 -3.61 11.19 2.10
CA HIS A 271 -3.44 11.41 0.65
C HIS A 271 -2.37 12.48 0.36
N GLY A 272 -1.99 12.59 -0.93
CA GLY A 272 -0.85 13.40 -1.35
C GLY A 272 -0.97 14.90 -1.14
N ASP A 273 -2.20 15.45 -1.09
CA ASP A 273 -2.44 16.90 -0.96
C ASP A 273 -2.42 17.39 0.49
N MET A 274 -2.33 16.47 1.46
CA MET A 274 -2.23 16.83 2.86
C MET A 274 -0.92 17.56 3.17
N GLU A 275 -1.00 18.59 4.02
CA GLU A 275 0.19 19.21 4.59
C GLU A 275 1.01 18.18 5.39
N GLN A 276 2.32 18.32 5.36
CA GLN A 276 3.24 17.36 5.99
C GLN A 276 2.99 17.19 7.50
N ARG A 277 2.48 18.21 8.17
CA ARG A 277 2.10 18.14 9.59
C ARG A 277 0.87 17.24 9.78
N ALA A 278 -0.20 17.51 9.04
CA ALA A 278 -1.44 16.75 9.09
C ALA A 278 -1.19 15.28 8.73
N ARG A 279 -0.37 15.03 7.69
CA ARG A 279 0.03 13.68 7.28
C ARG A 279 0.73 12.91 8.40
N ARG A 280 1.68 13.54 9.10
CA ARG A 280 2.36 12.93 10.27
C ARG A 280 1.39 12.67 11.43
N GLU A 281 0.46 13.58 11.68
CA GLU A 281 -0.57 13.43 12.71
C GLU A 281 -1.50 12.24 12.40
N SER A 282 -1.92 12.06 11.14
CA SER A 282 -2.72 10.93 10.69
C SER A 282 -2.00 9.59 10.89
N ILE A 283 -0.75 9.50 10.43
CA ILE A 283 0.08 8.30 10.60
C ILE A 283 0.27 7.97 12.08
N GLN A 284 0.54 8.98 12.90
CA GLN A 284 0.72 8.81 14.35
C GLN A 284 -0.58 8.38 15.04
N ALA A 285 -1.71 8.95 14.65
CA ALA A 285 -3.02 8.56 15.17
C ALA A 285 -3.30 7.08 14.89
N PHE A 286 -3.01 6.62 13.67
CA PHE A 286 -3.18 5.23 13.30
C PHE A 286 -2.17 4.29 14.00
N LYS A 287 -0.89 4.69 14.11
CA LYS A 287 0.14 3.89 14.83
C LYS A 287 -0.22 3.70 16.31
N THR A 288 -0.70 4.75 16.97
CA THR A 288 -1.05 4.74 18.41
C THR A 288 -2.45 4.26 18.73
N LYS A 289 -3.20 3.74 17.74
CA LYS A 289 -4.59 3.29 17.89
C LYS A 289 -5.58 4.39 18.34
N ARG A 290 -5.25 5.67 18.15
CA ARG A 290 -6.21 6.77 18.26
C ARG A 290 -7.20 6.74 17.09
N ALA A 291 -6.77 6.20 15.95
CA ALA A 291 -7.60 5.80 14.85
C ALA A 291 -7.35 4.31 14.54
N ASP A 292 -8.40 3.56 14.28
CA ASP A 292 -8.36 2.14 13.92
C ASP A 292 -8.61 1.91 12.43
N VAL A 293 -9.11 2.93 11.72
CA VAL A 293 -9.34 2.91 10.28
C VAL A 293 -8.50 4.00 9.60
N LEU A 294 -7.61 3.60 8.70
CA LEU A 294 -6.86 4.50 7.82
C LEU A 294 -7.51 4.51 6.43
N VAL A 295 -7.98 5.66 5.97
CA VAL A 295 -8.48 5.84 4.61
C VAL A 295 -7.39 6.48 3.77
N ALA A 296 -6.87 5.79 2.74
CA ALA A 296 -5.66 6.24 2.06
C ALA A 296 -5.69 6.01 0.54
N THR A 297 -4.96 6.86 -0.20
CA THR A 297 -4.59 6.54 -1.59
C THR A 297 -3.33 5.67 -1.62
N ASP A 298 -3.14 4.89 -2.71
CA ASP A 298 -1.95 4.06 -2.90
C ASP A 298 -0.66 4.86 -2.72
N VAL A 299 -0.51 5.96 -3.46
CA VAL A 299 0.68 6.82 -3.43
C VAL A 299 1.01 7.32 -2.02
N ALA A 300 -0.01 7.64 -1.23
CA ALA A 300 0.21 8.17 0.10
C ALA A 300 0.56 7.10 1.14
N SER A 301 0.14 5.86 0.93
CA SER A 301 0.40 4.71 1.81
C SER A 301 1.67 3.93 1.45
N ARG A 302 2.21 4.16 0.25
CA ARG A 302 3.48 3.57 -0.19
C ARG A 302 4.64 4.06 0.67
N GLY A 303 5.61 3.19 0.91
CA GLY A 303 6.77 3.48 1.75
C GLY A 303 6.46 3.73 3.23
N LEU A 304 5.21 3.55 3.66
CA LEU A 304 4.88 3.61 5.08
C LEU A 304 5.07 2.24 5.73
N ASP A 305 5.74 2.24 6.86
CA ASP A 305 5.70 1.10 7.78
C ASP A 305 4.33 1.05 8.48
N ILE A 306 3.32 0.80 7.67
CA ILE A 306 1.98 0.45 8.08
C ILE A 306 1.80 -1.01 7.68
N SER A 307 2.33 -1.85 8.52
CA SER A 307 2.19 -3.30 8.45
C SER A 307 1.42 -3.78 9.67
N ASP A 308 1.01 -5.03 9.64
CA ASP A 308 0.31 -5.65 10.76
C ASP A 308 -1.11 -5.11 10.99
N VAL A 309 -1.81 -4.78 9.90
CA VAL A 309 -3.24 -4.51 9.95
C VAL A 309 -4.00 -5.82 9.85
N SER A 310 -5.14 -5.91 10.52
CA SER A 310 -5.99 -7.10 10.47
C SER A 310 -6.77 -7.19 9.15
N HIS A 311 -7.17 -6.04 8.60
CA HIS A 311 -7.99 -5.97 7.41
C HIS A 311 -7.48 -4.94 6.40
N VAL A 312 -7.56 -5.30 5.12
CA VAL A 312 -7.35 -4.41 3.99
C VAL A 312 -8.63 -4.35 3.18
N PHE A 313 -9.13 -3.14 2.95
CA PHE A 313 -10.29 -2.91 2.10
C PHE A 313 -9.85 -2.22 0.81
N ASN A 314 -10.15 -2.80 -0.32
CA ASN A 314 -10.08 -2.14 -1.62
C ASN A 314 -11.45 -1.54 -1.92
N TYR A 315 -11.61 -0.25 -1.71
CA TYR A 315 -12.85 0.48 -2.01
C TYR A 315 -13.16 0.45 -3.51
N HIS A 316 -12.13 0.55 -4.34
CA HIS A 316 -12.16 0.26 -5.77
C HIS A 316 -11.21 -0.88 -6.10
N LEU A 317 -11.53 -1.65 -7.13
CA LEU A 317 -10.61 -2.63 -7.68
C LEU A 317 -9.31 -1.91 -8.09
N PRO A 318 -8.12 -2.37 -7.67
CA PRO A 318 -6.85 -1.81 -8.10
C PRO A 318 -6.68 -1.84 -9.61
N LEU A 319 -5.89 -0.91 -10.16
CA LEU A 319 -5.69 -0.80 -11.62
C LEU A 319 -4.89 -1.96 -12.21
N ASN A 320 -4.02 -2.59 -11.42
CA ASN A 320 -3.20 -3.71 -11.82
C ASN A 320 -3.01 -4.72 -10.68
N THR A 321 -2.57 -5.90 -11.04
CA THR A 321 -2.35 -7.03 -10.13
C THR A 321 -1.26 -6.73 -9.09
N GLU A 322 -0.22 -5.99 -9.46
CA GLU A 322 0.87 -5.61 -8.56
C GLU A 322 0.37 -4.72 -7.43
N SER A 323 -0.41 -3.67 -7.76
CA SER A 323 -1.04 -2.82 -6.74
C SER A 323 -1.94 -3.62 -5.80
N TYR A 324 -2.69 -4.59 -6.32
CA TYR A 324 -3.49 -5.48 -5.50
C TYR A 324 -2.64 -6.24 -4.48
N ILE A 325 -1.55 -6.88 -4.94
CA ILE A 325 -0.62 -7.63 -4.08
C ILE A 325 0.02 -6.72 -3.04
N HIS A 326 0.45 -5.52 -3.42
CA HIS A 326 1.05 -4.53 -2.51
C HIS A 326 0.07 -4.05 -1.43
N ARG A 327 -1.23 -3.90 -1.77
CA ARG A 327 -2.26 -3.53 -0.81
C ARG A 327 -2.54 -4.66 0.17
N ILE A 328 -2.84 -5.87 -0.32
CA ILE A 328 -3.16 -7.00 0.56
C ILE A 328 -1.96 -7.42 1.40
N GLY A 329 -0.74 -7.22 0.91
CA GLY A 329 0.50 -7.43 1.66
C GLY A 329 0.69 -6.51 2.87
N ARG A 330 -0.25 -5.60 3.20
CA ARG A 330 -0.27 -4.86 4.47
C ARG A 330 -0.84 -5.69 5.61
N THR A 331 -1.52 -6.78 5.31
CA THR A 331 -2.02 -7.78 6.28
C THR A 331 -1.35 -9.15 6.10
N GLY A 332 -1.63 -10.10 6.95
CA GLY A 332 -1.10 -11.47 6.83
C GLY A 332 0.41 -11.60 7.02
N ARG A 333 1.06 -10.72 7.81
CA ARG A 333 2.50 -10.73 8.03
C ARG A 333 2.91 -11.46 9.30
N ALA A 334 4.14 -11.99 9.30
CA ALA A 334 4.75 -12.65 10.46
C ALA A 334 3.91 -13.81 11.03
N GLY A 335 3.26 -14.59 10.15
CA GLY A 335 2.44 -15.75 10.54
C GLY A 335 1.08 -15.39 11.14
N LYS A 336 0.65 -14.12 11.05
CA LYS A 336 -0.69 -13.69 11.44
C LYS A 336 -1.65 -13.85 10.27
N LYS A 337 -2.90 -14.25 10.57
CA LYS A 337 -3.97 -14.28 9.56
C LYS A 337 -4.45 -12.86 9.26
N GLY A 338 -4.75 -12.59 8.00
CA GLY A 338 -5.27 -11.33 7.52
C GLY A 338 -6.51 -11.50 6.65
N VAL A 339 -7.26 -10.42 6.46
CA VAL A 339 -8.43 -10.39 5.58
C VAL A 339 -8.27 -9.27 4.57
N ALA A 340 -8.45 -9.59 3.30
CA ALA A 340 -8.50 -8.63 2.20
C ALA A 340 -9.89 -8.64 1.58
N ILE A 341 -10.54 -7.49 1.56
CA ILE A 341 -11.90 -7.30 1.08
C ILE A 341 -11.87 -6.34 -0.10
N THR A 342 -12.49 -6.73 -1.21
CA THR A 342 -12.54 -5.92 -2.42
C THR A 342 -13.99 -5.65 -2.83
N LEU A 343 -14.35 -4.37 -2.93
CA LEU A 343 -15.64 -3.98 -3.48
C LEU A 343 -15.54 -3.86 -5.00
N VAL A 344 -16.44 -4.49 -5.71
CA VAL A 344 -16.49 -4.51 -7.18
C VAL A 344 -17.89 -4.16 -7.66
N THR A 345 -17.95 -3.35 -8.71
CA THR A 345 -19.21 -3.18 -9.46
C THR A 345 -19.38 -4.32 -10.48
N PRO A 346 -20.58 -4.54 -11.00
CA PRO A 346 -20.79 -5.51 -12.10
C PRO A 346 -19.90 -5.27 -13.32
N LEU A 347 -19.49 -4.01 -13.57
CA LEU A 347 -18.60 -3.66 -14.68
C LEU A 347 -17.14 -4.06 -14.39
N GLU A 348 -16.70 -3.97 -13.14
CA GLU A 348 -15.35 -4.33 -12.70
C GLU A 348 -15.16 -5.84 -12.52
N TYR A 349 -16.24 -6.62 -12.49
CA TYR A 349 -16.18 -8.07 -12.20
C TYR A 349 -15.31 -8.84 -13.18
N LYS A 350 -15.37 -8.49 -14.48
CA LYS A 350 -14.54 -9.14 -15.50
C LYS A 350 -13.04 -8.92 -15.27
N GLU A 351 -12.67 -7.71 -14.83
CA GLU A 351 -11.28 -7.36 -14.53
C GLU A 351 -10.80 -8.06 -13.26
N LEU A 352 -11.65 -8.19 -12.24
CA LEU A 352 -11.35 -8.98 -11.05
C LEU A 352 -11.01 -10.44 -11.41
N LEU A 353 -11.79 -11.07 -12.28
CA LEU A 353 -11.54 -12.46 -12.71
C LEU A 353 -10.20 -12.59 -13.45
N ARG A 354 -9.84 -11.59 -14.27
CA ARG A 354 -8.54 -11.54 -14.93
C ARG A 354 -7.41 -11.45 -13.91
N MET A 355 -7.51 -10.51 -12.97
CA MET A 355 -6.55 -10.31 -11.88
C MET A 355 -6.39 -11.57 -11.03
N GLN A 356 -7.49 -12.22 -10.66
CA GLN A 356 -7.50 -13.49 -9.92
C GLN A 356 -6.70 -14.58 -10.65
N LYS A 357 -6.86 -14.68 -11.97
CA LYS A 357 -6.12 -15.64 -12.81
C LYS A 357 -4.61 -15.32 -12.83
N GLU A 358 -4.25 -14.04 -12.91
CA GLU A 358 -2.85 -13.59 -12.90
C GLU A 358 -2.17 -13.84 -11.53
N ILE A 359 -2.90 -13.63 -10.43
CA ILE A 359 -2.40 -13.88 -9.06
C ILE A 359 -2.27 -15.38 -8.79
N GLY A 360 -3.06 -16.22 -9.46
CA GLY A 360 -3.10 -17.66 -9.22
C GLY A 360 -3.73 -18.04 -7.87
N SER A 361 -4.55 -17.17 -7.28
CA SER A 361 -5.25 -17.42 -6.01
C SER A 361 -6.75 -17.18 -6.15
N SER A 362 -7.54 -17.87 -5.33
CA SER A 362 -8.99 -17.68 -5.28
C SER A 362 -9.33 -16.45 -4.45
N ILE A 363 -10.19 -15.59 -5.00
CA ILE A 363 -10.85 -14.51 -4.28
C ILE A 363 -12.33 -14.92 -4.21
N GLU A 364 -12.85 -15.08 -3.01
CA GLU A 364 -14.17 -15.67 -2.81
C GLU A 364 -15.27 -14.60 -2.84
N LEU A 365 -16.40 -14.92 -3.50
CA LEU A 365 -17.58 -14.05 -3.50
C LEU A 365 -18.33 -14.18 -2.16
N TYR A 366 -18.63 -13.03 -1.58
CA TYR A 366 -19.45 -12.92 -0.38
C TYR A 366 -20.60 -11.94 -0.61
N GLU A 367 -21.66 -12.07 0.20
CA GLU A 367 -22.79 -11.14 0.20
C GLU A 367 -22.58 -10.07 1.26
N ILE A 368 -22.97 -8.83 0.94
CA ILE A 368 -22.95 -7.72 1.90
C ILE A 368 -23.84 -8.09 3.10
N PRO A 369 -23.34 -7.95 4.32
CA PRO A 369 -24.15 -8.23 5.50
C PRO A 369 -25.42 -7.38 5.52
N ASN A 370 -26.56 -8.00 5.70
CA ASN A 370 -27.76 -7.26 6.05
C ASN A 370 -27.56 -6.59 7.41
N MET A 371 -28.29 -5.50 7.70
CA MET A 371 -28.26 -4.92 9.04
C MET A 371 -28.73 -5.99 10.03
N ASP A 372 -27.83 -6.44 10.90
CA ASP A 372 -28.11 -7.51 11.84
C ASP A 372 -29.29 -7.14 12.76
N GLU A 373 -30.22 -8.07 12.91
CA GLU A 373 -31.27 -8.01 13.94
C GLU A 373 -30.67 -7.78 15.33
N ASP A 374 -29.50 -8.36 15.61
CA ASP A 374 -28.77 -8.18 16.87
C ASP A 374 -28.34 -6.72 17.13
N ARG A 375 -28.02 -5.95 16.08
CA ARG A 375 -27.68 -4.54 16.20
C ARG A 375 -28.89 -3.66 16.46
N LEU A 376 -29.99 -3.97 15.83
CA LEU A 376 -31.25 -3.29 16.09
C LEU A 376 -31.64 -3.52 17.57
N VAL A 377 -31.52 -4.77 18.05
CA VAL A 377 -31.74 -5.12 19.46
C VAL A 377 -30.76 -4.40 20.38
N GLN A 378 -29.46 -4.36 20.06
CA GLN A 378 -28.47 -3.62 20.86
C GLN A 378 -28.69 -2.10 20.83
N ALA A 379 -29.11 -1.56 19.69
CA ALA A 379 -29.46 -0.12 19.58
C ALA A 379 -30.70 0.19 20.41
N LEU A 380 -31.73 -0.63 20.31
CA LEU A 380 -32.96 -0.50 21.11
C LEU A 380 -32.70 -0.59 22.63
N ASN A 381 -31.77 -1.48 23.05
CA ASN A 381 -31.38 -1.59 24.44
C ASN A 381 -30.63 -0.40 25.01
N LYS A 382 -30.08 0.47 24.15
CA LYS A 382 -29.35 1.69 24.53
C LYS A 382 -30.21 2.95 24.49
N VAL A 383 -31.42 2.85 23.97
CA VAL A 383 -32.35 4.00 23.90
C VAL A 383 -32.98 4.19 25.26
N GLU A 384 -32.71 5.32 25.88
CA GLU A 384 -33.46 5.79 27.04
C GLU A 384 -34.80 6.36 26.58
N VAL A 385 -35.87 5.97 27.21
CA VAL A 385 -37.24 6.38 26.83
C VAL A 385 -37.67 7.55 27.73
N ASP A 386 -37.80 8.74 27.13
CA ASP A 386 -38.22 9.94 27.82
C ASP A 386 -39.71 9.89 28.23
N ALA A 387 -40.07 10.61 29.29
CA ALA A 387 -41.46 10.65 29.81
C ALA A 387 -42.49 11.14 28.76
N GLU A 388 -42.07 12.04 27.85
CA GLU A 388 -42.90 12.50 26.73
C GLU A 388 -43.21 11.37 25.75
N VAL A 389 -42.24 10.47 25.50
CA VAL A 389 -42.41 9.31 24.61
C VAL A 389 -43.32 8.28 25.26
N VAL A 390 -43.25 8.12 26.59
CA VAL A 390 -44.18 7.25 27.34
C VAL A 390 -45.59 7.74 27.22
N SER A 391 -45.83 9.05 27.44
CA SER A 391 -47.15 9.67 27.30
C SER A 391 -47.72 9.54 25.91
N LEU A 392 -46.87 9.73 24.87
CA LEU A 392 -47.27 9.54 23.48
C LEU A 392 -47.61 8.10 23.18
N TYR A 393 -46.84 7.15 23.73
CA TYR A 393 -47.11 5.72 23.60
C TYR A 393 -48.48 5.33 24.22
N GLU A 394 -48.82 5.83 25.42
CA GLU A 394 -50.11 5.60 26.06
C GLU A 394 -51.28 6.11 25.19
N GLN A 395 -51.16 7.31 24.63
CA GLN A 395 -52.19 7.89 23.70
C GLN A 395 -52.33 7.05 22.42
N LEU A 396 -51.21 6.55 21.87
CA LEU A 396 -51.24 5.77 20.63
C LEU A 396 -51.78 4.34 20.86
N THR A 397 -51.57 3.75 22.07
CA THR A 397 -52.08 2.43 22.41
C THR A 397 -53.60 2.40 22.68
N GLU A 398 -54.23 3.56 22.88
CA GLU A 398 -55.68 3.66 22.84
C GLU A 398 -56.28 3.44 21.45
N GLN A 399 -55.46 3.73 20.39
CA GLN A 399 -55.93 3.65 18.99
C GLN A 399 -55.39 2.44 18.21
N PHE A 400 -54.24 1.90 18.62
CA PHE A 400 -53.57 0.81 17.95
C PHE A 400 -53.10 -0.26 18.94
N GLU A 401 -53.22 -1.51 18.51
CA GLU A 401 -52.57 -2.61 19.22
C GLU A 401 -51.05 -2.40 19.27
N PRO A 402 -50.37 -2.64 20.42
CA PRO A 402 -48.92 -2.41 20.59
C PRO A 402 -48.07 -3.05 19.49
N SER A 403 -48.38 -4.27 19.05
CA SER A 403 -47.70 -4.97 17.96
C SER A 403 -47.83 -4.27 16.62
N GLN A 404 -49.02 -3.73 16.31
CA GLN A 404 -49.27 -2.97 15.09
C GLN A 404 -48.58 -1.61 15.12
N LEU A 405 -48.51 -0.98 16.30
CA LEU A 405 -47.82 0.28 16.49
C LEU A 405 -46.33 0.11 16.21
N VAL A 406 -45.69 -0.93 16.77
CA VAL A 406 -44.28 -1.24 16.51
C VAL A 406 -44.04 -1.48 14.99
N LEU A 407 -44.87 -2.29 14.34
CA LEU A 407 -44.74 -2.55 12.89
C LEU A 407 -44.91 -1.27 12.05
N LYS A 408 -45.83 -0.39 12.42
CA LYS A 408 -46.05 0.89 11.73
C LYS A 408 -44.84 1.85 11.92
N LEU A 409 -44.30 1.95 13.12
CA LEU A 409 -43.12 2.76 13.43
C LEU A 409 -41.87 2.25 12.71
N LEU A 410 -41.62 0.94 12.72
CA LEU A 410 -40.56 0.31 11.93
C LEU A 410 -40.74 0.61 10.43
N SER A 411 -41.98 0.47 9.90
CA SER A 411 -42.26 0.75 8.50
C SER A 411 -42.02 2.22 8.13
N LEU A 412 -42.34 3.17 9.01
CA LEU A 412 -42.04 4.59 8.82
C LEU A 412 -40.53 4.83 8.80
N GLN A 413 -39.78 4.23 9.74
CA GLN A 413 -38.33 4.35 9.82
C GLN A 413 -37.64 3.75 8.57
N PHE A 414 -38.06 2.57 8.13
CA PHE A 414 -37.54 1.94 6.90
C PHE A 414 -37.93 2.73 5.64
N LYS A 415 -39.13 3.32 5.56
CA LYS A 415 -39.52 4.18 4.43
C LYS A 415 -38.77 5.51 4.40
N SER A 416 -38.46 6.08 5.55
CA SER A 416 -37.69 7.35 5.62
C SER A 416 -36.23 7.17 5.17
N HIS A 417 -35.68 5.96 5.27
CA HIS A 417 -34.31 5.64 4.83
C HIS A 417 -34.25 5.07 3.40
N LYS A 418 -35.35 5.11 2.63
CA LYS A 418 -35.43 4.69 1.21
C LYS A 418 -34.47 3.54 0.82
N ILE A 419 -34.46 2.48 1.58
CA ILE A 419 -33.86 1.21 1.14
C ILE A 419 -34.96 0.46 0.42
N LYS A 420 -34.95 0.50 -0.90
CA LYS A 420 -35.78 -0.41 -1.71
C LYS A 420 -35.23 -1.81 -1.54
N LEU A 421 -35.73 -2.55 -0.57
CA LEU A 421 -35.41 -3.97 -0.37
C LEU A 421 -35.66 -4.83 -1.61
N GLU A 422 -36.57 -4.41 -2.50
CA GLU A 422 -36.92 -5.18 -3.71
C GLU A 422 -35.89 -5.10 -4.83
N GLU A 423 -35.04 -4.07 -4.89
CA GLU A 423 -34.00 -3.97 -5.92
C GLU A 423 -32.73 -4.78 -5.58
N VAL A 424 -32.45 -5.02 -4.31
CA VAL A 424 -31.28 -5.77 -3.85
C VAL A 424 -31.49 -7.29 -4.00
N LEU A 425 -32.74 -7.76 -3.96
CA LEU A 425 -33.07 -9.19 -4.05
C LEU A 425 -33.17 -9.70 -5.49
N HIS A 426 -33.10 -8.85 -6.51
CA HIS A 426 -33.29 -9.22 -7.90
C HIS A 426 -32.09 -8.99 -8.84
N THR A 427 -30.89 -8.79 -8.34
CA THR A 427 -29.71 -9.01 -9.20
C THR A 427 -29.49 -10.51 -9.33
N ARG A 428 -30.22 -11.09 -10.25
CA ARG A 428 -30.10 -12.48 -10.67
C ARG A 428 -28.63 -12.73 -11.03
N THR A 429 -27.98 -13.63 -10.32
CA THR A 429 -26.82 -14.36 -10.81
C THR A 429 -27.10 -14.85 -12.23
N PRO A 430 -26.24 -14.59 -13.20
CA PRO A 430 -26.40 -15.21 -14.51
C PRO A 430 -26.17 -16.71 -14.35
N THR A 431 -27.24 -17.49 -14.43
CA THR A 431 -27.15 -18.94 -14.59
C THR A 431 -26.32 -19.23 -15.84
N PRO A 432 -25.38 -20.17 -15.81
CA PRO A 432 -24.65 -20.56 -17.01
C PRO A 432 -25.61 -21.26 -17.97
N HIS A 433 -26.00 -20.58 -19.04
CA HIS A 433 -26.74 -21.18 -20.14
C HIS A 433 -25.88 -22.24 -20.81
N ALA A 434 -26.30 -23.49 -20.65
CA ALA A 434 -25.86 -24.60 -21.47
C ALA A 434 -26.22 -24.35 -22.92
N SER A 435 -25.25 -24.07 -23.77
CA SER A 435 -25.43 -23.96 -25.20
C SER A 435 -25.54 -25.36 -25.81
N LYS A 436 -26.74 -25.77 -26.14
CA LYS A 436 -27.02 -26.79 -27.18
C LYS A 436 -28.00 -26.17 -28.17
N GLY A 437 -27.56 -26.01 -29.41
CA GLY A 437 -28.49 -25.64 -30.47
C GLY A 437 -27.86 -25.21 -31.78
N LYS A 438 -27.47 -26.20 -32.58
CA LYS A 438 -27.56 -26.34 -34.04
C LYS A 438 -27.42 -25.10 -34.92
N PHE A 439 -26.32 -25.05 -35.64
CA PHE A 439 -26.17 -24.37 -36.91
C PHE A 439 -27.24 -24.83 -37.92
N SER A 440 -27.94 -23.90 -38.53
CA SER A 440 -28.55 -24.05 -39.84
C SER A 440 -28.20 -22.84 -40.71
N LYS A 441 -27.54 -23.13 -41.82
CA LYS A 441 -27.28 -22.18 -42.92
C LYS A 441 -28.56 -21.87 -43.64
N PRO A 442 -28.71 -20.71 -44.28
CA PRO A 442 -29.36 -20.60 -45.54
C PRO A 442 -28.45 -20.08 -46.65
N HIS A 443 -28.63 -20.75 -47.78
CA HIS A 443 -28.12 -20.43 -49.11
C HIS A 443 -28.67 -19.09 -49.63
N GLY A 444 -27.87 -18.29 -50.27
CA GLY A 444 -27.76 -18.14 -51.70
C GLY A 444 -28.59 -17.04 -52.37
N ARG A 445 -27.91 -16.39 -53.30
CA ARG A 445 -28.24 -15.66 -54.51
C ARG A 445 -28.14 -14.13 -54.38
N SER A 446 -27.12 -13.60 -55.03
CA SER A 446 -26.89 -13.21 -56.43
C SER A 446 -27.62 -11.91 -56.76
N SER A 447 -26.93 -10.92 -57.08
CA SER A 447 -26.64 -10.37 -58.40
C SER A 447 -26.65 -8.83 -58.43
N HIS A 448 -25.64 -8.35 -59.09
CA HIS A 448 -25.60 -7.30 -60.10
C HIS A 448 -25.51 -5.81 -59.71
N LYS A 449 -24.39 -5.34 -60.13
CA LYS A 449 -24.16 -4.27 -61.15
C LYS A 449 -24.09 -2.81 -60.65
N ASN A 450 -22.91 -2.34 -60.86
CA ASN A 450 -22.56 -1.21 -61.73
C ASN A 450 -22.67 0.24 -61.24
N ARG A 451 -21.55 0.83 -61.34
CA ARG A 451 -21.17 2.03 -62.13
C ARG A 451 -20.92 3.33 -61.37
N THR A 452 -19.67 3.66 -61.39
CA THR A 452 -19.02 4.82 -62.03
C THR A 452 -19.09 6.22 -61.38
N ARG A 453 -17.89 6.76 -61.24
CA ARG A 453 -17.47 8.17 -61.50
C ARG A 453 -18.00 9.22 -60.50
N ARG A 454 -17.19 9.93 -59.81
CA ARG A 454 -16.09 10.85 -60.19
C ARG A 454 -15.10 11.00 -59.06
#